data_ebfd402ab4eae45c292d78770c9610e1
#
_entry.id   ebfd402ab4eae45c292d78770c9610e1
#
_cell.length_a   1.000
_cell.length_b   1.000
_cell.length_c   1.000
_cell.angle_alpha   90.00
_cell.angle_beta   90.00
_cell.angle_gamma   90.00
#
_symmetry.space_group_name_H-M   'P 1'
#
loop_
_entity.id
_entity.type
_entity.pdbx_description
1 polymer ?
#
loop_
_entity_poly.entity_id
_entity_poly.type
_entity_poly.pdbx_seq_one_letter_code
_entity_poly.pdbx_strand_id
1 'polypeptide(L)'
;MTFIEAYEKIKAAMEKSSPAEVNGHLAIQVNLNDEDAQGIMYIEVKDGVLYVEPYDYVDHDAILTASYKDVVRVMGGRLGYDKAVANGVFAIEGNTEKAEELKKLVVKITRKTCAKKA
;
A
#
# COMPACT_ATOMS: atom_id res chain seq x y z
N MET A 1 -1.95 -0.03 -19.81
CA MET A 1 -1.86 0.58 -18.47
C MET A 1 -0.47 1.19 -18.31
N THR A 2 -0.40 2.46 -18.00
CA THR A 2 0.89 3.11 -17.75
C THR A 2 1.19 3.14 -16.25
N PHE A 3 2.44 3.44 -15.90
CA PHE A 3 2.82 3.58 -14.49
C PHE A 3 1.95 4.66 -13.79
N ILE A 4 1.73 5.79 -14.43
CA ILE A 4 0.94 6.87 -13.84
C ILE A 4 -0.50 6.43 -13.59
N GLU A 5 -1.09 5.69 -14.52
CA GLU A 5 -2.44 5.14 -14.34
C GLU A 5 -2.48 4.15 -13.17
N ALA A 6 -1.46 3.28 -13.07
CA ALA A 6 -1.35 2.33 -11.97
C ALA A 6 -1.20 3.06 -10.64
N TYR A 7 -0.32 4.07 -10.60
CA TYR A 7 -0.10 4.90 -9.42
C TYR A 7 -1.43 5.56 -8.97
N GLU A 8 -2.18 6.12 -9.90
CA GLU A 8 -3.44 6.78 -9.58
C GLU A 8 -4.46 5.81 -8.99
N LYS A 9 -4.50 4.58 -9.48
CA LYS A 9 -5.39 3.55 -8.93
C LYS A 9 -4.99 3.18 -7.50
N ILE A 10 -3.71 3.07 -7.24
CA ILE A 10 -3.22 2.77 -5.89
C ILE A 10 -3.55 3.93 -4.95
N LYS A 11 -3.30 5.15 -5.38
CA LYS A 11 -3.58 6.33 -4.59
C LYS A 11 -5.08 6.41 -4.26
N ALA A 12 -5.93 6.19 -5.25
CA ALA A 12 -7.38 6.21 -5.03
C ALA A 12 -7.82 5.14 -4.04
N ALA A 13 -7.22 3.95 -4.10
CA ALA A 13 -7.54 2.88 -3.17
C ALA A 13 -7.15 3.26 -1.73
N MET A 14 -6.12 4.06 -1.55
CA MET A 14 -5.63 4.45 -0.23
C MET A 14 -6.26 5.72 0.34
N GLU A 15 -6.96 6.49 -0.47
CA GLU A 15 -7.54 7.77 -0.03
C GLU A 15 -8.51 7.62 1.14
N LYS A 16 -9.14 6.47 1.28
CA LYS A 16 -10.09 6.20 2.35
C LYS A 16 -9.46 5.54 3.56
N SER A 17 -8.14 5.41 3.58
CA SER A 17 -7.44 4.82 4.71
C SER A 17 -7.39 5.76 5.90
N SER A 18 -6.95 5.23 7.04
CA SER A 18 -6.84 6.00 8.29
C SER A 18 -5.37 6.16 8.68
N PRO A 19 -4.63 7.07 8.04
CA PRO A 19 -3.19 7.20 8.29
C PRO A 19 -2.86 7.60 9.72
N ALA A 20 -3.80 8.20 10.44
CA ALA A 20 -3.59 8.56 11.84
C ALA A 20 -3.34 7.35 12.75
N GLU A 21 -3.70 6.15 12.32
CA GLU A 21 -3.46 4.92 13.07
C GLU A 21 -2.01 4.43 12.99
N VAL A 22 -1.23 4.97 12.04
CA VAL A 22 0.18 4.61 11.89
C VAL A 22 0.98 5.28 13.01
N ASN A 23 1.81 4.50 13.67
CA ASN A 23 2.65 5.00 14.76
C ASN A 23 3.89 5.72 14.22
N GLY A 24 3.92 7.04 14.41
CA GLY A 24 5.07 7.84 14.01
C GLY A 24 5.19 7.99 12.51
N HIS A 25 6.41 8.00 12.00
CA HIS A 25 6.71 8.19 10.59
C HIS A 25 6.86 6.83 9.89
N LEU A 26 6.24 6.71 8.74
CA LEU A 26 6.35 5.53 7.88
C LEU A 26 6.72 5.97 6.48
N ALA A 27 7.71 5.35 5.86
CA ALA A 27 8.09 5.63 4.48
C ALA A 27 8.39 4.31 3.76
N ILE A 28 7.58 3.99 2.76
CA ILE A 28 7.71 2.75 2.00
C ILE A 28 7.90 3.09 0.53
N GLN A 29 8.99 2.59 -0.05
CA GLN A 29 9.18 2.68 -1.49
C GLN A 29 8.44 1.51 -2.13
N VAL A 30 7.65 1.77 -3.16
CA VAL A 30 6.90 0.74 -3.86
C VAL A 30 7.44 0.61 -5.26
N ASN A 31 7.97 -0.57 -5.58
CA ASN A 31 8.47 -0.90 -6.91
C ASN A 31 7.40 -1.72 -7.62
N LEU A 32 6.79 -1.14 -8.65
CA LEU A 32 5.81 -1.86 -9.45
C LEU A 32 6.55 -2.64 -10.53
N ASN A 33 6.28 -3.95 -10.59
CA ASN A 33 7.00 -4.86 -11.49
C ASN A 33 6.21 -5.28 -12.72
N ASP A 34 5.11 -4.61 -13.02
CA ASP A 34 4.31 -4.89 -14.23
C ASP A 34 5.08 -4.46 -15.48
N GLU A 35 5.00 -5.26 -16.55
CA GLU A 35 5.68 -4.94 -17.80
C GLU A 35 5.26 -3.59 -18.38
N ASP A 36 3.98 -3.30 -18.32
CA ASP A 36 3.40 -2.09 -18.93
C ASP A 36 3.25 -0.94 -17.94
N ALA A 37 3.57 -1.18 -16.66
CA ALA A 37 3.38 -0.18 -15.61
C ALA A 37 4.55 -0.14 -14.63
N GLN A 38 5.74 -0.49 -15.10
CA GLN A 38 6.94 -0.46 -14.25
C GLN A 38 7.24 0.95 -13.78
N GLY A 39 7.59 1.06 -12.51
CA GLY A 39 7.98 2.34 -11.94
C GLY A 39 8.13 2.26 -10.44
N ILE A 40 8.58 3.36 -9.88
CA ILE A 40 8.80 3.51 -8.45
C ILE A 40 7.91 4.63 -7.94
N MET A 41 7.21 4.34 -6.84
CA MET A 41 6.42 5.34 -6.14
C MET A 41 6.71 5.18 -4.65
N TYR A 42 6.26 6.10 -3.83
CA TYR A 42 6.39 5.92 -2.39
C TYR A 42 5.09 6.24 -1.67
N ILE A 43 4.98 5.64 -0.49
CA ILE A 43 3.89 5.86 0.45
C ILE A 43 4.53 6.36 1.72
N GLU A 44 4.13 7.54 2.18
CA GLU A 44 4.65 8.10 3.41
C GLU A 44 3.51 8.53 4.31
N VAL A 45 3.66 8.27 5.61
CA VAL A 45 2.77 8.83 6.63
C VAL A 45 3.64 9.67 7.55
N LYS A 46 3.27 10.93 7.70
CA LYS A 46 3.99 11.87 8.56
C LYS A 46 2.96 12.73 9.30
N ASP A 47 3.05 12.73 10.61
CA ASP A 47 2.13 13.48 11.46
C ASP A 47 0.65 13.15 11.19
N GLY A 48 0.37 11.87 10.90
CA GLY A 48 -0.98 11.40 10.62
C GLY A 48 -1.50 11.73 9.22
N VAL A 49 -0.65 12.26 8.35
CA VAL A 49 -1.02 12.63 6.97
C VAL A 49 -0.39 11.66 5.99
N LEU A 50 -1.20 11.16 5.07
CA LEU A 50 -0.76 10.23 4.03
C LEU A 50 -0.28 10.98 2.79
N TYR A 51 0.90 10.60 2.31
CA TYR A 51 1.46 11.08 1.04
C TYR A 51 1.68 9.87 0.14
N VAL A 52 1.13 9.91 -1.07
CA VAL A 52 1.34 8.86 -2.08
C VAL A 52 1.83 9.58 -3.33
N GLU A 53 3.09 9.39 -3.68
CA GLU A 53 3.74 10.16 -4.74
C GLU A 53 4.40 9.26 -5.79
N PRO A 54 4.42 9.66 -7.07
CA PRO A 54 4.88 8.82 -8.17
C PRO A 54 6.38 8.94 -8.44
N TYR A 55 7.20 8.90 -7.38
CA TYR A 55 8.66 8.94 -7.51
C TYR A 55 9.28 8.26 -6.29
N ASP A 56 10.60 8.03 -6.34
CA ASP A 56 11.28 7.36 -5.24
C ASP A 56 11.51 8.31 -4.05
N TYR A 57 11.66 7.70 -2.88
CA TYR A 57 11.92 8.43 -1.65
C TYR A 57 13.19 7.87 -1.01
N VAL A 58 14.20 8.72 -0.87
CA VAL A 58 15.55 8.31 -0.43
C VAL A 58 15.54 7.70 0.97
N ASP A 59 14.74 8.25 1.88
CA ASP A 59 14.71 7.83 3.29
C ASP A 59 13.63 6.79 3.60
N HIS A 60 13.43 5.83 2.71
CA HIS A 60 12.42 4.80 2.95
C HIS A 60 12.84 3.83 4.07
N ASP A 61 11.85 3.33 4.81
CA ASP A 61 12.05 2.32 5.86
C ASP A 61 12.14 0.92 5.27
N ALA A 62 11.39 0.67 4.21
CA ALA A 62 11.33 -0.63 3.55
C ALA A 62 10.96 -0.44 2.09
N ILE A 63 11.17 -1.51 1.31
CA ILE A 63 10.84 -1.54 -0.11
C ILE A 63 9.82 -2.66 -0.33
N LEU A 64 8.71 -2.32 -0.98
CA LEU A 64 7.69 -3.27 -1.38
C LEU A 64 7.76 -3.44 -2.90
N THR A 65 7.93 -4.67 -3.36
CA THR A 65 7.89 -4.98 -4.79
C THR A 65 6.66 -5.83 -5.08
N ALA A 66 5.82 -5.41 -6.00
CA ALA A 66 4.60 -6.12 -6.35
C ALA A 66 4.01 -5.58 -7.64
N SER A 67 3.01 -6.30 -8.18
CA SER A 67 2.20 -5.81 -9.28
C SER A 67 1.21 -4.76 -8.76
N TYR A 68 0.86 -3.79 -9.59
CA TYR A 68 -0.07 -2.75 -9.18
C TYR A 68 -1.45 -3.32 -8.78
N LYS A 69 -1.88 -4.37 -9.47
CA LYS A 69 -3.17 -5.01 -9.16
C LYS A 69 -3.17 -5.58 -7.75
N ASP A 70 -2.06 -6.17 -7.35
CA ASP A 70 -1.95 -6.76 -6.02
C ASP A 70 -1.90 -5.67 -4.95
N VAL A 71 -1.22 -4.57 -5.22
CA VAL A 71 -1.19 -3.44 -4.29
C VAL A 71 -2.60 -2.89 -4.11
N VAL A 72 -3.33 -2.70 -5.21
CA VAL A 72 -4.72 -2.21 -5.15
C VAL A 72 -5.61 -3.17 -4.35
N ARG A 73 -5.44 -4.48 -4.57
CA ARG A 73 -6.24 -5.49 -3.85
C ARG A 73 -5.97 -5.46 -2.36
N VAL A 74 -4.70 -5.36 -1.96
CA VAL A 74 -4.34 -5.33 -0.54
C VAL A 74 -4.82 -4.02 0.09
N MET A 75 -4.54 -2.90 -0.53
CA MET A 75 -4.93 -1.59 0.02
C MET A 75 -6.44 -1.41 0.03
N GLY A 76 -7.15 -2.04 -0.89
CA GLY A 76 -8.61 -2.03 -0.93
C GLY A 76 -9.26 -3.04 0.03
N GLY A 77 -8.47 -3.82 0.76
CA GLY A 77 -8.98 -4.78 1.73
C GLY A 77 -9.45 -6.11 1.15
N ARG A 78 -9.18 -6.37 -0.13
CA ARG A 78 -9.62 -7.61 -0.79
C ARG A 78 -8.66 -8.76 -0.62
N LEU A 79 -7.40 -8.47 -0.32
CA LEU A 79 -6.37 -9.47 -0.08
C LEU A 79 -5.64 -9.07 1.19
N GLY A 80 -5.52 -9.98 2.14
CA GLY A 80 -4.83 -9.69 3.39
C GLY A 80 -3.34 -9.44 3.19
N TYR A 81 -2.80 -8.43 3.86
CA TYR A 81 -1.37 -8.09 3.79
C TYR A 81 -0.50 -9.30 4.16
N ASP A 82 -0.79 -9.94 5.30
CA ASP A 82 0.01 -11.09 5.76
C ASP A 82 -0.02 -12.23 4.76
N LYS A 83 -1.16 -12.46 4.15
CA LYS A 83 -1.32 -13.51 3.14
C LYS A 83 -0.53 -13.18 1.86
N ALA A 84 -0.55 -11.90 1.47
CA ALA A 84 0.19 -11.45 0.29
C ALA A 84 1.69 -11.65 0.50
N VAL A 85 2.21 -11.34 1.69
CA VAL A 85 3.61 -11.53 2.02
C VAL A 85 3.95 -13.03 2.07
N ALA A 86 3.12 -13.82 2.73
CA ALA A 86 3.35 -15.26 2.87
C ALA A 86 3.36 -15.99 1.54
N ASN A 87 2.54 -15.54 0.58
CA ASN A 87 2.44 -16.17 -0.73
C ASN A 87 3.43 -15.60 -1.77
N GLY A 88 4.29 -14.67 -1.35
CA GLY A 88 5.25 -14.07 -2.26
C GLY A 88 4.67 -13.03 -3.22
N VAL A 89 3.41 -12.66 -3.03
CA VAL A 89 2.74 -11.62 -3.84
C VAL A 89 3.37 -10.27 -3.54
N PHE A 90 3.69 -10.02 -2.27
CA PHE A 90 4.42 -8.84 -1.81
C PHE A 90 5.84 -9.27 -1.40
N ALA A 91 6.84 -8.71 -2.05
CA ALA A 91 8.23 -8.91 -1.63
C ALA A 91 8.66 -7.68 -0.83
N ILE A 92 9.00 -7.90 0.42
CA ILE A 92 9.37 -6.82 1.35
C ILE A 92 10.86 -6.91 1.66
N GLU A 93 11.55 -5.78 1.52
CA GLU A 93 12.97 -5.66 1.89
C GLU A 93 13.14 -4.49 2.85
N GLY A 94 14.14 -4.59 3.70
CA GLY A 94 14.44 -3.54 4.68
C GLY A 94 13.75 -3.81 6.00
N ASN A 95 13.17 -2.77 6.62
CA ASN A 95 12.54 -2.90 7.92
C ASN A 95 11.14 -3.50 7.79
N THR A 96 11.05 -4.82 7.97
CA THR A 96 9.77 -5.53 7.82
C THR A 96 8.75 -5.15 8.88
N GLU A 97 9.20 -4.77 10.08
CA GLU A 97 8.28 -4.31 11.13
C GLU A 97 7.60 -3.00 10.72
N LYS A 98 8.36 -2.09 10.12
CA LYS A 98 7.77 -0.85 9.61
C LYS A 98 6.83 -1.13 8.45
N ALA A 99 7.20 -2.06 7.57
CA ALA A 99 6.32 -2.43 6.44
C ALA A 99 4.97 -2.94 6.92
N GLU A 100 4.91 -3.60 8.09
CA GLU A 100 3.65 -4.08 8.64
C GLU A 100 2.68 -2.96 9.00
N GLU A 101 3.19 -1.74 9.18
CA GLU A 101 2.32 -0.58 9.42
C GLU A 101 1.41 -0.29 8.22
N LEU A 102 1.75 -0.82 7.04
CA LEU A 102 0.88 -0.71 5.86
C LEU A 102 -0.49 -1.33 6.11
N LYS A 103 -0.61 -2.30 7.03
CA LYS A 103 -1.90 -2.87 7.40
C LYS A 103 -2.87 -1.82 7.92
N LYS A 104 -2.37 -0.77 8.54
CA LYS A 104 -3.19 0.30 9.08
C LYS A 104 -3.70 1.24 7.99
N LEU A 105 -3.07 1.17 6.82
CA LEU A 105 -3.46 1.96 5.65
C LEU A 105 -4.40 1.20 4.73
N VAL A 106 -4.70 -0.06 5.05
CA VAL A 106 -5.66 -0.84 4.28
C VAL A 106 -7.06 -0.32 4.58
N VAL A 107 -7.84 -0.08 3.53
CA VAL A 107 -9.21 0.37 3.68
C VAL A 107 -10.03 -0.72 4.37
N LYS A 108 -10.68 -0.39 5.47
CA LYS A 108 -11.54 -1.33 6.18
C LYS A 108 -12.88 -1.39 5.47
N ILE A 109 -13.19 -2.56 4.92
CA ILE A 109 -14.51 -2.80 4.34
C ILE A 109 -15.47 -3.06 5.49
N THR A 110 -16.32 -2.08 5.82
CA THR A 110 -17.36 -2.24 6.80
C THR A 110 -18.61 -2.70 6.07
N ARG A 111 -19.04 -3.83 6.43
CA ARG A 111 -20.18 -4.33 5.77
C ARG A 111 -21.28 -4.65 6.68
N LYS A 112 -20.82 -4.27 6.63
CA LYS A 112 -21.44 -4.63 7.26
C LYS A 112 -22.16 -4.88 7.35
N THR A 113 -21.49 -4.55 6.80
CA THR A 113 -22.02 -4.88 6.85
C THR A 113 -22.57 -5.34 6.72
N CYS A 114 -22.52 -5.26 6.42
CA CYS A 114 -23.03 -5.86 6.25
C CYS A 114 -23.53 -6.37 6.44
N ALA A 115 -23.50 -6.16 6.47
CA ALA A 115 -24.04 -6.75 6.61
C ALA A 115 -24.58 -7.08 6.97
N LYS A 116 -24.60 -6.83 7.03
CA LYS A 116 -25.22 -7.26 7.31
C LYS A 116 -25.72 -7.65 7.33
N LYS A 117 -25.69 -7.48 7.16
CA LYS A 117 -26.24 -7.93 7.14
C LYS A 117 -26.60 -8.35 7.19
N ALA A 118 -26.47 -8.17 7.16
CA ALA A 118 -27.05 -8.60 7.27
C ALA A 118 -27.30 -8.85 7.43
#